data_c7ae5fbd5517d1c9bcccd1f2308d0828
#
_entry.id   c7ae5fbd5517d1c9bcccd1f2308d0828
#
_cell.length_a   1.000
_cell.length_b   1.000
_cell.length_c   1.000
_cell.angle_alpha   90.00
_cell.angle_beta   90.00
_cell.angle_gamma   90.00
#
_symmetry.space_group_name_H-M   'P 1'
#
loop_
_entity.id
_entity.type
_entity.pdbx_description
1 polymer ?
#
loop_
_entity_poly.entity_id
_entity_poly.type
_entity_poly.pdbx_seq_one_letter_code
_entity_poly.pdbx_strand_id
1 'polypeptide(L)'
;SAPAKEKAKAEPKQAKASTAKTQASSQKATNQTKHSPQRNAKSGTSAPNTAGIRKLQSERAHLQREMNENSRKLSTTQRNVSSGLAHLQVINGQISDQQRLVNGIRHDLDTLNHSIGRHESELQVLERQLTECKRRYARGIVYLFRNRLTQNKLMFIFSSRNFSEMYRRIRYVQEYTRYQRAQGLAIAEREAVIRGKREQLSTERGAKNNLLARGKEQQSKLENQQREQQQVVDDLNRQQRELQATI
;
A
#
# COMPACT_ATOMS: atom_id res chain seq x y z
N SER A 1 8.08 -28.34 35.18
CA SER A 1 6.70 -28.60 35.58
C SER A 1 5.75 -27.94 34.57
N ALA A 2 5.30 -28.68 33.59
CA ALA A 2 4.09 -28.38 32.80
C ALA A 2 2.89 -28.97 33.58
N PRO A 3 1.62 -28.54 33.33
CA PRO A 3 0.86 -29.04 32.18
C PRO A 3 -0.12 -28.04 31.58
N ALA A 4 -0.48 -28.32 30.39
CA ALA A 4 -1.68 -28.89 29.75
C ALA A 4 -2.69 -27.91 29.18
N LYS A 5 -2.87 -28.02 27.89
CA LYS A 5 -4.06 -28.24 27.05
C LYS A 5 -5.35 -27.49 27.42
N GLU A 6 -5.84 -26.66 26.49
CA GLU A 6 -7.24 -26.79 26.07
C GLU A 6 -7.47 -26.34 24.62
N LYS A 7 -8.04 -27.27 23.86
CA LYS A 7 -8.52 -27.12 22.47
C LYS A 7 -9.95 -26.58 22.55
N ALA A 8 -10.24 -25.49 21.87
CA ALA A 8 -11.62 -25.17 21.49
C ALA A 8 -11.70 -25.06 19.96
N LYS A 9 -12.33 -26.06 19.41
CA LYS A 9 -12.75 -26.28 18.03
C LYS A 9 -14.09 -25.55 17.86
N ALA A 10 -14.18 -24.60 16.96
CA ALA A 10 -15.45 -24.01 16.53
C ALA A 10 -15.59 -24.19 15.02
N GLU A 11 -16.54 -25.03 14.64
CA GLU A 11 -17.01 -25.28 13.27
C GLU A 11 -17.77 -24.06 12.71
N PRO A 12 -17.75 -23.84 11.39
CA PRO A 12 -18.61 -22.85 10.76
C PRO A 12 -19.98 -23.44 10.43
N LYS A 13 -21.03 -22.78 10.89
CA LYS A 13 -22.43 -23.05 10.53
C LYS A 13 -22.69 -22.66 9.07
N GLN A 14 -23.04 -23.65 8.27
CA GLN A 14 -23.67 -23.51 6.97
C GLN A 14 -25.05 -22.84 7.10
N ALA A 15 -25.27 -21.74 6.41
CA ALA A 15 -26.61 -21.20 6.16
C ALA A 15 -27.12 -21.69 4.82
N LYS A 16 -28.28 -22.36 4.87
CA LYS A 16 -29.00 -23.01 3.79
C LYS A 16 -29.51 -22.01 2.76
N ALA A 17 -29.28 -22.29 1.49
CA ALA A 17 -29.95 -21.70 0.37
C ALA A 17 -31.43 -22.08 0.36
N SER A 18 -32.30 -21.09 0.25
CA SER A 18 -33.72 -21.26 0.00
C SER A 18 -33.98 -20.98 -1.48
N THR A 19 -34.21 -22.03 -2.23
CA THR A 19 -34.69 -22.03 -3.60
C THR A 19 -36.20 -21.77 -3.63
N ALA A 20 -36.58 -20.60 -4.12
CA ALA A 20 -37.98 -20.36 -4.53
C ALA A 20 -38.16 -20.66 -6.02
N LYS A 21 -38.85 -21.75 -6.27
CA LYS A 21 -39.29 -22.24 -7.55
C LYS A 21 -40.64 -21.57 -7.88
N THR A 22 -40.71 -20.68 -8.85
CA THR A 22 -41.97 -20.20 -9.37
C THR A 22 -42.23 -20.84 -10.72
N GLN A 23 -43.28 -21.63 -10.76
CA GLN A 23 -43.77 -22.38 -11.90
C GLN A 23 -44.44 -21.44 -12.93
N ALA A 24 -44.05 -21.62 -14.16
CA ALA A 24 -44.79 -21.11 -15.31
C ALA A 24 -46.06 -21.98 -15.52
N SER A 25 -47.21 -21.35 -15.48
CA SER A 25 -48.45 -21.98 -15.93
C SER A 25 -48.76 -21.53 -17.36
N SER A 26 -48.64 -22.47 -18.25
CA SER A 26 -49.10 -22.46 -19.62
C SER A 26 -50.64 -22.59 -19.63
N GLN A 27 -51.33 -21.63 -20.18
CA GLN A 27 -52.73 -21.85 -20.58
C GLN A 27 -52.90 -21.62 -22.08
N LYS A 28 -53.13 -22.74 -22.71
CA LYS A 28 -53.53 -22.93 -24.07
C LYS A 28 -55.07 -22.82 -24.11
N ALA A 29 -55.64 -21.84 -24.81
CA ALA A 29 -57.05 -21.82 -25.12
C ALA A 29 -57.21 -21.81 -26.64
N THR A 30 -57.50 -22.94 -27.15
CA THR A 30 -58.12 -23.17 -28.45
C THR A 30 -59.59 -22.87 -28.36
N ASN A 31 -60.09 -22.00 -29.21
CA ASN A 31 -61.51 -22.04 -29.55
C ASN A 31 -61.71 -21.77 -31.06
N GLN A 32 -62.01 -22.85 -31.73
CA GLN A 32 -62.62 -22.86 -33.07
C GLN A 32 -64.09 -22.57 -32.91
N THR A 33 -64.60 -21.61 -33.64
CA THR A 33 -66.03 -21.63 -34.07
C THR A 33 -66.11 -21.12 -35.48
N LYS A 34 -66.49 -22.06 -36.36
CA LYS A 34 -66.98 -21.83 -37.69
C LYS A 34 -68.36 -21.24 -37.61
N HIS A 35 -68.68 -20.19 -38.35
CA HIS A 35 -69.92 -19.98 -38.99
C HIS A 35 -69.82 -18.91 -40.12
N SER A 36 -70.01 -19.33 -41.35
CA SER A 36 -70.56 -18.55 -42.45
C SER A 36 -72.01 -19.05 -42.64
N PRO A 37 -72.87 -18.42 -43.46
CA PRO A 37 -72.80 -17.20 -44.26
C PRO A 37 -74.06 -16.32 -44.18
N GLN A 38 -74.06 -15.24 -44.82
CA GLN A 38 -75.13 -14.75 -45.70
C GLN A 38 -75.45 -13.25 -45.60
N ARG A 39 -75.22 -12.62 -46.67
CA ARG A 39 -76.05 -11.80 -47.61
C ARG A 39 -76.48 -10.40 -47.19
N ASN A 40 -76.05 -9.52 -48.06
CA ASN A 40 -76.80 -8.40 -48.69
C ASN A 40 -77.20 -7.21 -47.82
N ALA A 41 -76.64 -6.05 -48.13
CA ALA A 41 -77.39 -4.96 -48.74
C ALA A 41 -76.44 -3.82 -49.13
N LYS A 42 -76.79 -3.28 -50.20
CA LYS A 42 -76.29 -2.20 -51.05
C LYS A 42 -76.09 -0.87 -50.30
N SER A 43 -75.14 -0.17 -50.87
CA SER A 43 -75.16 1.26 -51.21
C SER A 43 -74.50 2.20 -50.20
N GLY A 44 -73.52 2.86 -50.71
CA GLY A 44 -72.89 4.02 -50.12
C GLY A 44 -71.49 4.19 -50.71
N THR A 45 -71.40 4.63 -51.93
CA THR A 45 -70.21 5.05 -52.62
C THR A 45 -69.62 6.27 -51.88
N SER A 46 -68.81 6.02 -50.92
CA SER A 46 -67.84 6.98 -50.48
C SER A 46 -66.48 6.42 -50.93
N ALA A 47 -65.86 7.05 -51.89
CA ALA A 47 -64.55 6.70 -52.34
C ALA A 47 -63.65 6.62 -51.08
N PRO A 48 -63.02 5.48 -50.82
CA PRO A 48 -62.15 5.37 -49.62
C PRO A 48 -61.11 6.44 -49.75
N ASN A 49 -60.91 7.22 -48.68
CA ASN A 49 -59.94 8.26 -48.63
C ASN A 49 -58.49 7.59 -48.60
N THR A 50 -58.17 7.04 -49.77
CA THR A 50 -56.97 6.27 -50.06
C THR A 50 -55.69 7.10 -49.80
N ALA A 51 -55.80 8.43 -49.96
CA ALA A 51 -54.75 9.37 -49.63
C ALA A 51 -54.52 9.46 -48.11
N GLY A 52 -55.64 9.52 -47.34
CA GLY A 52 -55.55 9.52 -45.87
C GLY A 52 -54.98 8.18 -45.28
N ILE A 53 -55.44 7.05 -45.86
CA ILE A 53 -54.97 5.72 -45.46
C ILE A 53 -53.49 5.56 -45.80
N ARG A 54 -52.98 5.98 -46.93
CA ARG A 54 -51.60 5.97 -47.33
C ARG A 54 -50.73 6.86 -46.38
N LYS A 55 -51.21 8.04 -46.01
CA LYS A 55 -50.57 8.93 -45.09
C LYS A 55 -50.42 8.28 -43.69
N LEU A 56 -51.49 7.71 -43.17
CA LEU A 56 -51.48 6.98 -41.90
C LEU A 56 -50.56 5.74 -41.92
N GLN A 57 -50.52 5.04 -43.07
CA GLN A 57 -49.61 3.91 -43.25
C GLN A 57 -48.13 4.36 -43.28
N SER A 58 -47.81 5.48 -43.92
CA SER A 58 -46.48 6.04 -43.97
C SER A 58 -46.01 6.56 -42.57
N GLU A 59 -46.93 7.23 -41.86
CA GLU A 59 -46.70 7.68 -40.49
C GLU A 59 -46.48 6.49 -39.56
N ARG A 60 -47.32 5.43 -39.68
CA ARG A 60 -47.12 4.21 -38.91
C ARG A 60 -45.78 3.52 -39.21
N ALA A 61 -45.36 3.46 -40.46
CA ALA A 61 -44.08 2.91 -40.86
C ALA A 61 -42.92 3.77 -40.37
N HIS A 62 -43.06 5.09 -40.31
CA HIS A 62 -42.07 6.00 -39.75
C HIS A 62 -41.92 5.77 -38.23
N LEU A 63 -43.03 5.81 -37.48
CA LEU A 63 -43.06 5.55 -36.05
C LEU A 63 -42.50 4.16 -35.70
N GLN A 64 -42.79 3.14 -36.52
CA GLN A 64 -42.27 1.81 -36.32
C GLN A 64 -40.73 1.77 -36.51
N ARG A 65 -40.19 2.54 -37.46
CA ARG A 65 -38.72 2.68 -37.63
C ARG A 65 -38.10 3.41 -36.45
N GLU A 66 -38.68 4.50 -35.98
CA GLU A 66 -38.23 5.23 -34.80
C GLU A 66 -38.26 4.36 -33.56
N MET A 67 -39.35 3.62 -33.32
CA MET A 67 -39.42 2.66 -32.20
C MET A 67 -38.34 1.61 -32.29
N ASN A 68 -38.08 1.05 -33.47
CA ASN A 68 -37.03 0.05 -33.65
C ASN A 68 -35.61 0.65 -33.41
N GLU A 69 -35.40 1.89 -33.89
CA GLU A 69 -34.13 2.61 -33.68
C GLU A 69 -33.92 2.94 -32.21
N ASN A 70 -34.94 3.47 -31.54
CA ASN A 70 -34.89 3.77 -30.12
C ASN A 70 -34.69 2.49 -29.27
N SER A 71 -35.36 1.39 -29.62
CA SER A 71 -35.16 0.11 -28.97
C SER A 71 -33.71 -0.41 -29.11
N ARG A 72 -33.12 -0.24 -30.31
CA ARG A 72 -31.69 -0.58 -30.51
C ARG A 72 -30.77 0.32 -29.71
N LYS A 73 -31.01 1.64 -29.71
CA LYS A 73 -30.23 2.60 -28.89
C LYS A 73 -30.32 2.24 -27.41
N LEU A 74 -31.53 1.97 -26.91
CA LEU A 74 -31.76 1.57 -25.52
C LEU A 74 -30.95 0.32 -25.15
N SER A 75 -31.05 -0.74 -25.97
CA SER A 75 -30.32 -1.99 -25.76
C SER A 75 -28.79 -1.79 -25.75
N THR A 76 -28.28 -0.94 -26.65
CA THR A 76 -26.84 -0.63 -26.72
C THR A 76 -26.38 0.15 -25.49
N THR A 77 -27.16 1.17 -25.09
CA THR A 77 -26.83 1.99 -23.93
C THR A 77 -26.92 1.18 -22.62
N GLN A 78 -27.91 0.29 -22.48
CA GLN A 78 -27.98 -0.63 -21.34
C GLN A 78 -26.76 -1.53 -21.23
N ARG A 79 -26.26 -2.06 -22.36
CA ARG A 79 -25.04 -2.85 -22.38
C ARG A 79 -23.81 -2.01 -21.96
N ASN A 80 -23.72 -0.79 -22.49
CA ASN A 80 -22.63 0.13 -22.15
C ASN A 80 -22.63 0.49 -20.65
N VAL A 81 -23.81 0.78 -20.09
CA VAL A 81 -23.98 1.05 -18.66
C VAL A 81 -23.56 -0.16 -17.81
N SER A 82 -24.03 -1.35 -18.20
CA SER A 82 -23.65 -2.59 -17.49
C SER A 82 -22.13 -2.85 -17.54
N SER A 83 -21.53 -2.65 -18.71
CA SER A 83 -20.07 -2.75 -18.87
C SER A 83 -19.33 -1.69 -18.05
N GLY A 84 -19.81 -0.45 -18.06
CA GLY A 84 -19.24 0.65 -17.28
C GLY A 84 -19.30 0.39 -15.76
N LEU A 85 -20.42 -0.15 -15.27
CA LEU A 85 -20.57 -0.52 -13.86
C LEU A 85 -19.60 -1.64 -13.45
N ALA A 86 -19.44 -2.66 -14.31
CA ALA A 86 -18.44 -3.71 -14.07
C ALA A 86 -17.01 -3.15 -14.05
N HIS A 87 -16.69 -2.22 -14.96
CA HIS A 87 -15.39 -1.54 -14.99
C HIS A 87 -15.16 -0.71 -13.71
N LEU A 88 -16.17 0.04 -13.25
CA LEU A 88 -16.10 0.78 -11.99
C LEU A 88 -15.83 -0.13 -10.79
N GLN A 89 -16.44 -1.31 -10.75
CA GLN A 89 -16.18 -2.27 -9.66
C GLN A 89 -14.71 -2.70 -9.64
N VAL A 90 -14.11 -2.95 -10.80
CA VAL A 90 -12.69 -3.31 -10.93
C VAL A 90 -11.80 -2.14 -10.50
N ILE A 91 -12.06 -0.93 -11.01
CA ILE A 91 -11.29 0.28 -10.65
C ILE A 91 -11.39 0.53 -9.13
N ASN A 92 -12.56 0.42 -8.54
CA ASN A 92 -12.75 0.60 -7.09
C ASN A 92 -11.95 -0.41 -6.28
N GLY A 93 -11.88 -1.67 -6.73
CA GLY A 93 -11.02 -2.69 -6.14
C GLY A 93 -9.55 -2.29 -6.21
N GLN A 94 -9.08 -1.89 -7.38
CA GLN A 94 -7.69 -1.44 -7.60
C GLN A 94 -7.34 -0.20 -6.76
N ILE A 95 -8.24 0.77 -6.67
CA ILE A 95 -8.05 1.97 -5.82
C ILE A 95 -7.91 1.55 -4.35
N SER A 96 -8.77 0.65 -3.87
CA SER A 96 -8.69 0.16 -2.48
C SER A 96 -7.36 -0.53 -2.18
N ASP A 97 -6.91 -1.40 -3.08
CA ASP A 97 -5.63 -2.10 -2.93
C ASP A 97 -4.46 -1.13 -3.01
N GLN A 98 -4.52 -0.16 -3.92
CA GLN A 98 -3.50 0.88 -4.06
C GLN A 98 -3.43 1.80 -2.83
N GLN A 99 -4.57 2.14 -2.24
CA GLN A 99 -4.63 2.91 -0.98
C GLN A 99 -3.99 2.15 0.17
N ARG A 100 -4.26 0.84 0.28
CA ARG A 100 -3.62 -0.02 1.28
C ARG A 100 -2.10 -0.05 1.11
N LEU A 101 -1.63 -0.18 -0.13
CA LEU A 101 -0.20 -0.16 -0.45
C LEU A 101 0.45 1.18 -0.08
N VAL A 102 -0.16 2.31 -0.44
CA VAL A 102 0.34 3.64 -0.09
C VAL A 102 0.37 3.84 1.43
N ASN A 103 -0.65 3.40 2.14
CA ASN A 103 -0.70 3.47 3.60
C ASN A 103 0.36 2.57 4.25
N GLY A 104 0.60 1.37 3.71
CA GLY A 104 1.70 0.50 4.15
C GLY A 104 3.06 1.17 3.98
N ILE A 105 3.33 1.76 2.81
CA ILE A 105 4.58 2.50 2.56
C ILE A 105 4.75 3.68 3.53
N ARG A 106 3.68 4.41 3.86
CA ARG A 106 3.74 5.50 4.85
C ARG A 106 4.09 4.98 6.24
N HIS A 107 3.48 3.90 6.67
CA HIS A 107 3.78 3.26 7.95
C HIS A 107 5.24 2.77 8.02
N ASP A 108 5.74 2.15 6.95
CA ASP A 108 7.13 1.71 6.85
C ASP A 108 8.11 2.90 6.91
N LEU A 109 7.77 4.01 6.24
CA LEU A 109 8.55 5.26 6.31
C LEU A 109 8.59 5.83 7.71
N ASP A 110 7.48 5.84 8.44
CA ASP A 110 7.43 6.33 9.82
C ASP A 110 8.28 5.44 10.75
N THR A 111 8.16 4.13 10.61
CA THR A 111 8.97 3.16 11.36
C THR A 111 10.46 3.36 11.08
N LEU A 112 10.84 3.53 9.81
CA LEU A 112 12.22 3.74 9.40
C LEU A 112 12.77 5.10 9.88
N ASN A 113 11.94 6.16 9.87
CA ASN A 113 12.30 7.45 10.43
C ASN A 113 12.59 7.37 11.94
N HIS A 114 11.77 6.65 12.69
CA HIS A 114 11.99 6.43 14.12
C HIS A 114 13.28 5.61 14.39
N SER A 115 13.55 4.60 13.56
CA SER A 115 14.79 3.81 13.65
C SER A 115 16.02 4.67 13.38
N ILE A 116 16.00 5.45 12.30
CA ILE A 116 17.08 6.39 11.95
C ILE A 116 17.32 7.38 13.08
N GLY A 117 16.28 8.00 13.64
CA GLY A 117 16.40 8.95 14.74
C GLY A 117 17.02 8.34 16.00
N ARG A 118 16.67 7.09 16.33
CA ARG A 118 17.30 6.37 17.44
C ARG A 118 18.78 6.11 17.18
N HIS A 119 19.13 5.60 15.99
CA HIS A 119 20.51 5.30 15.63
C HIS A 119 21.38 6.56 15.55
N GLU A 120 20.83 7.68 15.10
CA GLU A 120 21.52 8.98 15.12
C GLU A 120 21.82 9.44 16.56
N SER A 121 20.85 9.32 17.45
CA SER A 121 21.02 9.65 18.87
C SER A 121 22.06 8.75 19.55
N GLU A 122 21.99 7.44 19.31
CA GLU A 122 22.98 6.48 19.82
C GLU A 122 24.38 6.81 19.30
N LEU A 123 24.51 7.10 18.00
CA LEU A 123 25.78 7.46 17.38
C LEU A 123 26.38 8.72 18.03
N GLN A 124 25.56 9.74 18.25
CA GLN A 124 26.01 10.97 18.92
C GLN A 124 26.54 10.70 20.33
N VAL A 125 25.87 9.83 21.10
CA VAL A 125 26.32 9.45 22.44
C VAL A 125 27.65 8.69 22.37
N LEU A 126 27.77 7.71 21.46
CA LEU A 126 28.99 6.93 21.27
C LEU A 126 30.18 7.80 20.85
N GLU A 127 29.97 8.76 19.96
CA GLU A 127 31.00 9.71 19.50
C GLU A 127 31.47 10.63 20.64
N ARG A 128 30.58 11.12 21.49
CA ARG A 128 30.94 11.89 22.70
C ARG A 128 31.76 11.05 23.65
N GLN A 129 31.34 9.79 23.92
CA GLN A 129 32.07 8.88 24.79
C GLN A 129 33.47 8.55 24.23
N LEU A 130 33.56 8.31 22.90
CA LEU A 130 34.85 8.08 22.23
C LEU A 130 35.77 9.28 22.38
N THR A 131 35.26 10.48 22.13
CA THR A 131 36.04 11.73 22.27
C THR A 131 36.57 11.90 23.67
N GLU A 132 35.75 11.61 24.67
CA GLU A 132 36.19 11.68 26.07
C GLU A 132 37.23 10.60 26.43
N CYS A 133 37.05 9.37 25.92
CA CYS A 133 38.05 8.31 26.09
C CYS A 133 39.40 8.70 25.44
N LYS A 134 39.38 9.21 24.22
CA LYS A 134 40.57 9.72 23.52
C LYS A 134 41.25 10.86 24.31
N ARG A 135 40.47 11.80 24.85
CA ARG A 135 40.99 12.91 25.65
C ARG A 135 41.62 12.42 26.94
N ARG A 136 41.05 11.43 27.65
CA ARG A 136 41.62 10.80 28.83
C ARG A 136 42.91 10.04 28.49
N TYR A 137 42.88 9.28 27.42
CA TYR A 137 44.07 8.56 26.95
C TYR A 137 45.19 9.51 26.57
N ALA A 138 44.94 10.55 25.80
CA ALA A 138 45.92 11.55 25.41
C ALA A 138 46.55 12.24 26.62
N ARG A 139 45.75 12.63 27.64
CA ARG A 139 46.26 13.21 28.88
C ARG A 139 47.20 12.22 29.61
N GLY A 140 46.86 10.95 29.66
CA GLY A 140 47.69 9.91 30.22
C GLY A 140 49.02 9.77 29.47
N ILE A 141 49.01 9.79 28.15
CA ILE A 141 50.25 9.74 27.34
C ILE A 141 51.11 11.01 27.51
N VAL A 142 50.49 12.20 27.50
CA VAL A 142 51.21 13.47 27.75
C VAL A 142 51.86 13.47 29.14
N TYR A 143 51.15 12.98 30.18
CA TYR A 143 51.70 12.86 31.51
C TYR A 143 52.91 11.92 31.54
N LEU A 144 52.83 10.78 30.86
CA LEU A 144 53.98 9.84 30.73
C LEU A 144 55.17 10.50 30.05
N PHE A 145 54.95 11.20 28.96
CA PHE A 145 55.99 11.84 28.18
C PHE A 145 56.65 12.98 28.97
N ARG A 146 55.84 13.82 29.64
CA ARG A 146 56.29 14.95 30.44
C ARG A 146 57.14 14.53 31.62
N ASN A 147 56.78 13.43 32.25
CA ASN A 147 57.49 12.89 33.41
C ASN A 147 58.67 11.96 33.04
N ARG A 148 59.03 11.88 31.75
CA ARG A 148 60.13 11.04 31.22
C ARG A 148 60.12 9.58 31.72
N LEU A 149 58.98 9.09 32.19
CA LEU A 149 58.81 7.74 32.68
C LEU A 149 59.09 6.67 31.61
N THR A 150 58.99 7.04 30.35
CA THR A 150 59.30 6.16 29.21
C THR A 150 60.77 6.03 28.92
N GLN A 151 61.56 7.09 29.12
CA GLN A 151 63.00 7.06 28.86
C GLN A 151 63.81 6.53 30.05
N ASN A 152 63.32 6.71 31.27
CA ASN A 152 64.05 6.35 32.51
C ASN A 152 63.30 5.32 33.36
N LYS A 153 62.55 4.39 32.75
CA LYS A 153 61.88 3.29 33.49
C LYS A 153 62.88 2.53 34.34
N LEU A 154 64.09 2.28 33.82
CA LEU A 154 65.15 1.62 34.53
C LEU A 154 65.68 2.49 35.68
N MET A 155 65.89 3.79 35.43
CA MET A 155 66.35 4.71 36.47
C MET A 155 65.35 4.89 37.62
N PHE A 156 64.01 4.93 37.27
CA PHE A 156 62.94 4.93 38.27
C PHE A 156 62.96 3.66 39.15
N ILE A 157 63.24 2.50 38.55
CA ILE A 157 63.26 1.21 39.21
C ILE A 157 64.54 1.13 40.11
N PHE A 158 65.69 1.50 39.57
CA PHE A 158 66.98 1.38 40.26
C PHE A 158 67.23 2.50 41.30
N SER A 159 66.47 3.60 41.29
CA SER A 159 66.49 4.64 42.30
C SER A 159 65.79 4.26 43.61
N SER A 160 65.35 3.01 43.75
CA SER A 160 64.75 2.49 45.00
C SER A 160 65.72 2.26 46.05
N ARG A 161 65.35 2.51 47.32
CA ARG A 161 66.23 2.35 48.51
C ARG A 161 66.42 0.89 48.94
N ASN A 162 65.46 0.04 48.61
CA ASN A 162 65.49 -1.37 48.95
C ASN A 162 64.80 -2.24 47.90
N PHE A 163 65.04 -3.55 47.90
CA PHE A 163 64.50 -4.52 46.95
C PHE A 163 62.96 -4.57 46.93
N SER A 164 62.33 -4.45 48.10
CA SER A 164 60.86 -4.44 48.21
C SER A 164 60.22 -3.23 47.48
N GLU A 165 60.86 -2.07 47.57
CA GLU A 165 60.45 -0.88 46.87
C GLU A 165 60.68 -1.02 45.36
N MET A 166 61.79 -1.58 44.93
CA MET A 166 62.09 -1.88 43.53
C MET A 166 61.03 -2.81 42.91
N TYR A 167 60.65 -3.88 43.60
CA TYR A 167 59.67 -4.81 43.18
C TYR A 167 58.27 -4.12 43.00
N ARG A 168 57.85 -3.29 43.93
CA ARG A 168 56.62 -2.51 43.87
C ARG A 168 56.65 -1.55 42.69
N ARG A 169 57.72 -0.90 42.37
CA ARG A 169 57.88 0.00 41.22
C ARG A 169 57.83 -0.74 39.89
N ILE A 170 58.43 -1.91 39.78
CA ILE A 170 58.33 -2.78 38.60
C ILE A 170 56.91 -3.17 38.38
N ARG A 171 56.18 -3.64 39.38
CA ARG A 171 54.82 -4.02 39.31
C ARG A 171 53.91 -2.84 38.87
N TYR A 172 54.13 -1.68 39.46
CA TYR A 172 53.42 -0.46 39.07
C TYR A 172 53.62 -0.12 37.59
N VAL A 173 54.82 -0.15 37.07
CA VAL A 173 55.11 0.15 35.67
C VAL A 173 54.48 -0.89 34.75
N GLN A 174 54.48 -2.15 35.11
CA GLN A 174 53.80 -3.22 34.35
C GLN A 174 52.31 -3.02 34.32
N GLU A 175 51.64 -2.80 35.45
CA GLU A 175 50.20 -2.58 35.56
C GLU A 175 49.77 -1.32 34.78
N TYR A 176 50.57 -0.23 34.92
CA TYR A 176 50.27 0.99 34.17
C TYR A 176 50.40 0.79 32.65
N THR A 177 51.41 0.05 32.20
CA THR A 177 51.57 -0.27 30.77
C THR A 177 50.44 -1.14 30.25
N ARG A 178 50.01 -2.14 31.02
CA ARG A 178 48.83 -2.96 30.70
C ARG A 178 47.57 -2.12 30.62
N TYR A 179 47.35 -1.22 31.57
CA TYR A 179 46.22 -0.30 31.59
C TYR A 179 46.18 0.59 30.33
N GLN A 180 47.33 1.21 29.98
CA GLN A 180 47.40 2.05 28.77
C GLN A 180 47.11 1.26 27.48
N ARG A 181 47.69 0.04 27.40
CA ARG A 181 47.39 -0.83 26.24
C ARG A 181 45.91 -1.21 26.15
N ALA A 182 45.31 -1.55 27.29
CA ALA A 182 43.88 -1.86 27.35
C ALA A 182 43.01 -0.65 26.94
N GLN A 183 43.35 0.57 27.35
CA GLN A 183 42.66 1.79 26.93
C GLN A 183 42.80 2.04 25.43
N GLY A 184 43.98 1.81 24.84
CA GLY A 184 44.15 1.92 23.38
C GLY A 184 43.29 0.91 22.60
N LEU A 185 43.26 -0.34 23.04
CA LEU A 185 42.40 -1.37 22.44
C LEU A 185 40.91 -1.04 22.58
N ALA A 186 40.46 -0.57 23.73
CA ALA A 186 39.07 -0.16 23.96
C ALA A 186 38.67 1.03 23.09
N ILE A 187 39.58 1.96 22.80
CA ILE A 187 39.33 3.05 21.84
C ILE A 187 39.14 2.50 20.42
N ALA A 188 40.04 1.60 19.97
CA ALA A 188 39.96 0.99 18.64
C ALA A 188 38.67 0.18 18.47
N GLU A 189 38.24 -0.55 19.48
CA GLU A 189 36.96 -1.28 19.49
C GLU A 189 35.76 -0.34 19.36
N ARG A 190 35.73 0.75 20.14
CA ARG A 190 34.68 1.75 20.03
C ARG A 190 34.63 2.43 18.67
N GLU A 191 35.78 2.71 18.05
CA GLU A 191 35.86 3.23 16.69
C GLU A 191 35.28 2.25 15.68
N ALA A 192 35.54 0.94 15.82
CA ALA A 192 34.95 -0.09 14.95
C ALA A 192 33.43 -0.15 15.10
N VAL A 193 32.91 -0.09 16.33
CA VAL A 193 31.46 -0.04 16.60
C VAL A 193 30.82 1.20 15.95
N ILE A 194 31.41 2.38 16.12
CA ILE A 194 30.91 3.63 15.53
C ILE A 194 30.90 3.54 13.99
N ARG A 195 31.96 2.96 13.40
CA ARG A 195 32.03 2.76 11.95
C ARG A 195 30.90 1.87 11.46
N GLY A 196 30.66 0.73 12.12
CA GLY A 196 29.55 -0.17 11.79
C GLY A 196 28.18 0.50 11.92
N LYS A 197 27.99 1.30 12.99
CA LYS A 197 26.75 2.07 13.18
C LYS A 197 26.53 3.13 12.09
N ARG A 198 27.58 3.81 11.64
CA ARG A 198 27.49 4.78 10.53
C ARG A 198 27.13 4.11 9.21
N GLU A 199 27.69 2.94 8.93
CA GLU A 199 27.37 2.15 7.75
C GLU A 199 25.90 1.69 7.77
N GLN A 200 25.44 1.16 8.90
CA GLN A 200 24.04 0.81 9.10
C GLN A 200 23.10 1.99 8.85
N LEU A 201 23.40 3.16 9.43
CA LEU A 201 22.62 4.37 9.24
C LEU A 201 22.61 4.83 7.77
N SER A 202 23.73 4.71 7.06
CA SER A 202 23.82 5.00 5.64
C SER A 202 22.91 4.09 4.81
N THR A 203 22.89 2.80 5.13
CA THR A 203 22.03 1.80 4.48
C THR A 203 20.54 2.10 4.74
N GLU A 204 20.16 2.43 5.97
CA GLU A 204 18.79 2.78 6.32
C GLU A 204 18.33 4.07 5.61
N ARG A 205 19.19 5.08 5.51
CA ARG A 205 18.89 6.29 4.73
C ARG A 205 18.71 6.00 3.24
N GLY A 206 19.51 5.08 2.69
CA GLY A 206 19.34 4.60 1.32
C GLY A 206 18.00 3.88 1.12
N ALA A 207 17.63 3.00 2.04
CA ALA A 207 16.33 2.31 2.04
C ALA A 207 15.16 3.29 2.12
N LYS A 208 15.26 4.33 2.97
CA LYS A 208 14.28 5.40 3.08
C LYS A 208 14.09 6.14 1.74
N ASN A 209 15.17 6.51 1.07
CA ASN A 209 15.09 7.19 -0.22
C ASN A 209 14.42 6.33 -1.30
N ASN A 210 14.73 5.04 -1.34
CA ASN A 210 14.08 4.09 -2.24
C ASN A 210 12.58 3.94 -1.94
N LEU A 211 12.22 3.87 -0.65
CA LEU A 211 10.84 3.77 -0.22
C LEU A 211 10.05 5.05 -0.53
N LEU A 212 10.66 6.23 -0.39
CA LEU A 212 10.08 7.51 -0.79
C LEU A 212 9.81 7.58 -2.30
N ALA A 213 10.76 7.11 -3.12
CA ALA A 213 10.58 7.06 -4.57
C ALA A 213 9.41 6.15 -4.96
N ARG A 214 9.35 4.94 -4.37
CA ARG A 214 8.21 4.01 -4.54
C ARG A 214 6.89 4.63 -4.08
N GLY A 215 6.89 5.30 -2.93
CA GLY A 215 5.70 5.96 -2.38
C GLY A 215 5.14 7.03 -3.33
N LYS A 216 5.99 7.85 -3.92
CA LYS A 216 5.58 8.85 -4.93
C LYS A 216 5.01 8.20 -6.18
N GLU A 217 5.63 7.14 -6.68
CA GLU A 217 5.14 6.38 -7.84
C GLU A 217 3.76 5.78 -7.57
N GLN A 218 3.58 5.13 -6.43
CA GLN A 218 2.31 4.51 -6.08
C GLN A 218 1.21 5.55 -5.83
N GLN A 219 1.55 6.70 -5.26
CA GLN A 219 0.61 7.81 -5.12
C GLN A 219 0.18 8.37 -6.47
N SER A 220 1.09 8.54 -7.41
CA SER A 220 0.76 8.97 -8.77
C SER A 220 -0.16 7.97 -9.50
N LYS A 221 0.09 6.66 -9.32
CA LYS A 221 -0.81 5.61 -9.85
C LYS A 221 -2.21 5.72 -9.24
N LEU A 222 -2.31 5.92 -7.94
CA LEU A 222 -3.59 6.11 -7.25
C LEU A 222 -4.35 7.33 -7.78
N GLU A 223 -3.68 8.46 -7.96
CA GLU A 223 -4.29 9.67 -8.51
C GLU A 223 -4.80 9.45 -9.95
N ASN A 224 -4.05 8.72 -10.77
CA ASN A 224 -4.47 8.39 -12.13
C ASN A 224 -5.70 7.48 -12.14
N GLN A 225 -5.73 6.46 -11.29
CA GLN A 225 -6.89 5.57 -11.14
C GLN A 225 -8.13 6.31 -10.63
N GLN A 226 -7.96 7.27 -9.72
CA GLN A 226 -9.06 8.13 -9.27
C GLN A 226 -9.60 9.03 -10.38
N ARG A 227 -8.73 9.56 -11.23
CA ARG A 227 -9.14 10.33 -12.41
C ARG A 227 -9.91 9.46 -13.41
N GLU A 228 -9.41 8.25 -13.67
CA GLU A 228 -10.08 7.27 -14.53
C GLU A 228 -11.45 6.90 -13.98
N GLN A 229 -11.57 6.64 -12.68
CA GLN A 229 -12.84 6.41 -12.00
C GLN A 229 -13.82 7.56 -12.23
N GLN A 230 -13.37 8.81 -12.06
CA GLN A 230 -14.20 9.98 -12.25
C GLN A 230 -14.69 10.10 -13.70
N GLN A 231 -13.83 9.85 -14.68
CA GLN A 231 -14.20 9.85 -16.10
C GLN A 231 -15.29 8.81 -16.40
N VAL A 232 -15.13 7.59 -15.90
CA VAL A 232 -16.14 6.53 -16.11
C VAL A 232 -17.46 6.90 -15.44
N VAL A 233 -17.45 7.50 -14.25
CA VAL A 233 -18.65 8.00 -13.58
C VAL A 233 -19.33 9.10 -14.40
N ASP A 234 -18.57 10.05 -14.93
CA ASP A 234 -19.10 11.15 -15.74
C ASP A 234 -19.70 10.64 -17.05
N ASP A 235 -19.07 9.67 -17.71
CA ASP A 235 -19.60 9.02 -18.92
C ASP A 235 -20.89 8.24 -18.63
N LEU A 236 -20.95 7.50 -17.53
CA LEU A 236 -22.17 6.80 -17.12
C LEU A 236 -23.32 7.77 -16.83
N ASN A 237 -23.03 8.88 -16.13
CA ASN A 237 -24.02 9.92 -15.87
C ASN A 237 -24.54 10.56 -17.16
N ARG A 238 -23.68 10.74 -18.18
CA ARG A 238 -24.09 11.23 -19.50
C ARG A 238 -25.01 10.22 -20.20
N GLN A 239 -24.61 8.96 -20.24
CA GLN A 239 -25.42 7.90 -20.83
C GLN A 239 -26.79 7.74 -20.14
N GLN A 240 -26.84 7.87 -18.81
CA GLN A 240 -28.08 7.85 -18.06
C GLN A 240 -29.01 9.00 -18.44
N ARG A 241 -28.51 10.22 -18.63
CA ARG A 241 -29.30 11.38 -19.08
C ARG A 241 -29.81 11.18 -20.50
N GLU A 242 -28.97 10.64 -21.40
CA GLU A 242 -29.39 10.31 -22.77
C GLU A 242 -30.51 9.26 -22.79
N LEU A 243 -30.45 8.24 -21.94
CA LEU A 243 -31.50 7.26 -21.75
C LEU A 243 -32.79 7.92 -21.26
N GLN A 244 -32.72 8.81 -20.28
CA GLN A 244 -33.89 9.52 -19.75
C GLN A 244 -34.54 10.45 -20.79
N ALA A 245 -33.73 11.01 -21.70
CA ALA A 245 -34.24 11.87 -22.78
C ALA A 245 -34.87 11.09 -23.95
N THR A 246 -34.60 9.79 -24.07
CA THR A 246 -35.09 8.91 -25.14
C THR A 246 -36.39 8.18 -24.76
N ILE A 247 -36.76 8.16 -23.48
CA ILE A 247 -37.99 7.60 -22.91
C ILE A 247 -39.05 8.66 -22.84
#